data_1e2f2bbed100a2750fba8ed730e6f3e4
#
_entry.id   1e2f2bbed100a2750fba8ed730e6f3e4
#
_cell.length_a   1.000
_cell.length_b   1.000
_cell.length_c   1.000
_cell.angle_alpha   90.00
_cell.angle_beta   90.00
_cell.angle_gamma   90.00
#
_symmetry.space_group_name_H-M   'P 1'
#
loop_
_entity.id
_entity.type
_entity.pdbx_description
1 polymer ?
#
loop_
_entity_poly.entity_id
_entity_poly.type
_entity_poly.pdbx_seq_one_letter_code
_entity_poly.pdbx_strand_id
1 'polypeptide(L)'
;LAKSAYHHSANYRSAVLYCSGEKVEDMNEFDDSFKTCINQIEAERWDKVRPPNDKERKVTALMRLTIDEGSFKSRTGGSVEEPEDLDLPVNNGVIPICPFHKN
;
A
#
# COMPACT_ATOMS: atom_id res chain seq x y z
N LEU A 1 -15.35 -9.94 9.19
CA LEU A 1 -16.45 -10.91 9.25
C LEU A 1 -17.67 -10.30 9.94
N ALA A 2 -18.82 -10.50 9.38
CA ALA A 2 -20.09 -10.11 9.96
C ALA A 2 -21.04 -11.30 9.99
N LYS A 3 -22.17 -11.15 10.68
CA LYS A 3 -23.16 -12.23 10.80
C LYS A 3 -24.15 -12.29 9.63
N SER A 4 -24.15 -11.28 8.76
CA SER A 4 -24.88 -11.29 7.51
C SER A 4 -23.93 -11.13 6.33
N ALA A 5 -24.24 -11.72 5.19
CA ALA A 5 -23.42 -11.61 3.99
C ALA A 5 -23.23 -10.15 3.56
N TYR A 6 -24.28 -9.37 3.65
CA TYR A 6 -24.28 -7.96 3.24
C TYR A 6 -23.28 -7.10 4.02
N HIS A 7 -23.08 -7.37 5.33
CA HIS A 7 -22.27 -6.53 6.21
C HIS A 7 -20.78 -6.90 6.23
N HIS A 8 -20.36 -7.91 5.46
CA HIS A 8 -18.93 -8.19 5.29
C HIS A 8 -18.24 -7.04 4.59
N SER A 9 -17.09 -6.62 5.12
CA SER A 9 -16.32 -5.51 4.57
C SER A 9 -14.86 -5.60 4.97
N ALA A 10 -14.08 -4.59 4.62
CA ALA A 10 -12.65 -4.52 4.94
C ALA A 10 -12.32 -3.23 5.67
N ASN A 11 -11.41 -3.31 6.61
CA ASN A 11 -10.74 -2.15 7.17
C ASN A 11 -9.54 -1.81 6.30
N TYR A 12 -9.33 -0.53 6.02
CA TYR A 12 -8.29 -0.11 5.10
C TYR A 12 -7.92 1.36 5.32
N ARG A 13 -6.77 1.71 4.76
CA ARG A 13 -6.39 3.10 4.53
C ARG A 13 -5.99 3.22 3.06
N SER A 14 -6.52 4.20 2.38
CA SER A 14 -6.22 4.42 0.97
C SER A 14 -6.10 5.91 0.65
N ALA A 15 -5.34 6.21 -0.38
CA ALA A 15 -5.19 7.55 -0.92
C ALA A 15 -5.35 7.53 -2.43
N VAL A 16 -6.05 8.52 -2.98
CA VAL A 16 -6.10 8.78 -4.42
C VAL A 16 -5.46 10.13 -4.65
N LEU A 17 -4.41 10.16 -5.44
CA LEU A 17 -3.64 11.37 -5.68
C LEU A 17 -3.71 11.74 -7.17
N TYR A 18 -4.02 13.00 -7.45
CA TYR A 18 -3.94 13.56 -8.78
C TYR A 18 -2.63 14.33 -8.88
N CYS A 19 -1.80 13.96 -9.83
CA CYS A 19 -0.42 14.42 -9.90
C CYS A 19 -0.08 14.94 -11.29
N SER A 20 0.91 15.84 -11.32
CA SER A 20 1.63 16.20 -12.53
C SER A 20 2.95 15.44 -12.54
N GLY A 21 3.27 14.75 -13.64
CA GLY A 21 4.43 13.88 -13.72
C GLY A 21 5.50 14.42 -14.66
N GLU A 22 6.76 14.17 -14.32
CA GLU A 22 7.89 14.38 -15.21
C GLU A 22 8.88 13.23 -15.10
N LYS A 23 9.54 12.92 -16.21
CA LYS A 23 10.56 11.86 -16.23
C LYS A 23 11.85 12.36 -15.59
N VAL A 24 12.43 11.54 -14.72
CA VAL A 24 13.73 11.82 -14.11
C VAL A 24 14.83 11.37 -15.07
N GLU A 25 15.65 12.31 -15.51
CA GLU A 25 16.77 12.06 -16.44
C GLU A 25 18.11 11.90 -15.74
N ASP A 26 18.26 12.46 -14.54
CA ASP A 26 19.50 12.34 -13.76
C ASP A 26 19.67 10.93 -13.22
N MET A 27 20.75 10.27 -13.60
CA MET A 27 21.04 8.89 -13.19
C MET A 27 21.37 8.77 -11.69
N ASN A 28 21.92 9.81 -11.07
CA ASN A 28 22.15 9.80 -9.62
C ASN A 28 20.83 9.83 -8.86
N GLU A 29 19.90 10.66 -9.27
CA GLU A 29 18.56 10.70 -8.70
C GLU A 29 17.80 9.40 -8.95
N PHE A 30 17.95 8.82 -10.14
CA PHE A 30 17.39 7.52 -10.47
C PHE A 30 17.87 6.43 -9.51
N ASP A 31 19.19 6.32 -9.32
CA ASP A 31 19.77 5.31 -8.45
C ASP A 31 19.39 5.53 -6.98
N ASP A 32 19.40 6.78 -6.49
CA ASP A 32 19.03 7.11 -5.12
C ASP A 32 17.57 6.76 -4.83
N SER A 33 16.67 7.01 -5.77
CA SER A 33 15.26 6.68 -5.64
C SER A 33 15.04 5.17 -5.67
N PHE A 34 15.74 4.46 -6.54
CA PHE A 34 15.67 3.01 -6.64
C PHE A 34 16.16 2.35 -5.34
N LYS A 35 17.28 2.86 -4.81
CA LYS A 35 17.82 2.45 -3.51
C LYS A 35 16.80 2.62 -2.39
N THR A 36 16.14 3.76 -2.34
CA THR A 36 15.09 4.03 -1.33
C THR A 36 13.98 3.01 -1.42
N CYS A 37 13.49 2.69 -2.62
CA CYS A 37 12.44 1.69 -2.82
C CYS A 37 12.88 0.29 -2.35
N ILE A 38 14.09 -0.13 -2.72
CA ILE A 38 14.60 -1.45 -2.36
C ILE A 38 14.80 -1.55 -0.84
N ASN A 39 15.35 -0.51 -0.21
CA ASN A 39 15.60 -0.50 1.23
C ASN A 39 14.31 -0.40 2.06
N GLN A 40 13.20 0.00 1.48
CA GLN A 40 11.89 -0.08 2.14
C GLN A 40 11.37 -1.51 2.23
N ILE A 41 11.72 -2.35 1.27
CA ILE A 41 11.35 -3.77 1.29
C ILE A 41 12.12 -4.50 2.37
N GLU A 42 13.44 -4.27 2.41
CA GLU A 42 14.33 -4.82 3.44
C GLU A 42 15.44 -3.83 3.71
N ALA A 43 15.66 -3.47 4.98
CA ALA A 43 16.70 -2.50 5.35
C ALA A 43 18.08 -2.94 4.85
N GLU A 44 18.84 -2.00 4.29
CA GLU A 44 20.19 -2.22 3.76
C GLU A 44 20.27 -3.23 2.59
N ARG A 45 19.13 -3.56 1.98
CA ARG A 45 19.09 -4.55 0.90
C ARG A 45 19.87 -4.10 -0.32
N TRP A 46 19.85 -2.81 -0.65
CA TRP A 46 20.58 -2.27 -1.80
C TRP A 46 22.06 -2.64 -1.80
N ASP A 47 22.70 -2.60 -0.63
CA ASP A 47 24.13 -2.90 -0.50
C ASP A 47 24.44 -4.39 -0.67
N LYS A 48 23.43 -5.25 -0.60
CA LYS A 48 23.56 -6.70 -0.72
C LYS A 48 23.32 -7.22 -2.13
N VAL A 49 22.80 -6.40 -3.02
CA VAL A 49 22.42 -6.81 -4.37
C VAL A 49 23.22 -6.03 -5.42
N ARG A 50 23.29 -6.57 -6.61
CA ARG A 50 23.90 -5.89 -7.74
C ARG A 50 23.03 -4.71 -8.17
N PRO A 51 23.59 -3.52 -8.37
CA PRO A 51 22.81 -2.38 -8.89
C PRO A 51 22.33 -2.63 -10.32
N PRO A 52 21.35 -1.88 -10.81
CA PRO A 52 20.91 -2.01 -12.20
C PRO A 52 22.06 -1.79 -13.19
N ASN A 53 22.09 -2.60 -14.23
CA ASN A 53 23.03 -2.37 -15.33
C ASN A 53 22.45 -1.37 -16.34
N ASP A 54 23.23 -1.00 -17.36
CA ASP A 54 22.81 0.00 -18.34
C ASP A 54 21.56 -0.40 -19.11
N LYS A 55 21.43 -1.66 -19.45
CA LYS A 55 20.23 -2.16 -20.16
C LYS A 55 18.97 -2.05 -19.27
N GLU A 56 19.10 -2.43 -18.02
CA GLU A 56 18.02 -2.36 -17.07
C GLU A 56 17.58 -0.91 -16.83
N ARG A 57 18.53 0.03 -16.75
CA ARG A 57 18.24 1.46 -16.63
C ARG A 57 17.51 2.00 -17.86
N LYS A 58 17.89 1.56 -19.05
CA LYS A 58 17.26 2.02 -20.31
C LYS A 58 15.81 1.62 -20.44
N VAL A 59 15.45 0.46 -19.91
CA VAL A 59 14.07 -0.06 -20.01
C VAL A 59 13.19 0.34 -18.83
N THR A 60 13.74 1.08 -17.87
CA THR A 60 13.03 1.48 -16.66
C THR A 60 12.88 3.01 -16.65
N ALA A 61 11.67 3.51 -16.45
CA ALA A 61 11.40 4.92 -16.29
C ALA A 61 11.14 5.24 -14.81
N LEU A 62 11.78 6.29 -14.32
CA LEU A 62 11.46 6.88 -13.03
C LEU A 62 10.70 8.17 -13.28
N MET A 63 9.53 8.29 -12.65
CA MET A 63 8.68 9.49 -12.78
C MET A 63 8.66 10.24 -11.45
N ARG A 64 8.84 11.55 -11.51
CA ARG A 64 8.61 12.44 -10.37
C ARG A 64 7.17 12.94 -10.45
N LEU A 65 6.39 12.72 -9.39
CA LEU A 65 5.01 13.13 -9.32
C LEU A 65 4.86 14.27 -8.31
N THR A 66 4.36 15.41 -8.80
CA THR A 66 3.97 16.52 -7.94
C THR A 66 2.48 16.37 -7.63
N ILE A 67 2.14 16.29 -6.35
CA ILE A 67 0.77 16.08 -5.91
C ILE A 67 0.02 17.41 -6.03
N ASP A 68 -1.00 17.43 -6.90
CA ASP A 68 -1.85 18.60 -7.10
C ASP A 68 -3.08 18.55 -6.20
N GLU A 69 -3.65 17.37 -6.01
CA GLU A 69 -4.85 17.15 -5.21
C GLU A 69 -4.84 15.72 -4.69
N GLY A 70 -5.47 15.50 -3.53
CA GLY A 70 -5.55 14.17 -2.97
C GLY A 70 -6.81 13.98 -2.13
N SER A 71 -7.26 12.74 -2.05
CA SER A 71 -8.30 12.33 -1.12
C SER A 71 -7.88 11.06 -0.40
N PHE A 72 -8.29 10.96 0.87
CA PHE A 72 -7.92 9.85 1.73
C PHE A 72 -9.17 9.20 2.28
N LYS A 73 -9.16 7.88 2.33
CA LYS A 73 -10.21 7.09 2.94
C LYS A 73 -9.63 6.13 3.96
N SER A 74 -10.30 6.00 5.08
CA SER A 74 -9.95 4.97 6.05
C SER A 74 -11.21 4.40 6.68
N ARG A 75 -11.16 3.12 7.00
CA ARG A 75 -12.18 2.41 7.74
C ARG A 75 -11.51 1.59 8.81
N THR A 76 -11.98 1.72 10.03
CA THR A 76 -11.46 0.99 11.19
C THR A 76 -12.63 0.47 12.03
N GLY A 77 -12.33 -0.41 12.98
CA GLY A 77 -13.32 -0.91 13.93
C GLY A 77 -13.78 -2.32 13.62
N GLY A 78 -14.74 -2.78 14.38
CA GLY A 78 -15.30 -4.12 14.28
C GLY A 78 -16.41 -4.24 13.25
N SER A 79 -17.10 -5.38 13.31
CA SER A 79 -18.24 -5.64 12.44
C SER A 79 -19.43 -4.75 12.76
N VAL A 80 -20.21 -4.43 11.74
CA VAL A 80 -21.51 -3.78 11.88
C VAL A 80 -22.59 -4.86 11.73
N GLU A 81 -23.48 -4.95 12.70
CA GLU A 81 -24.52 -5.97 12.76
C GLU A 81 -25.90 -5.34 12.88
N GLU A 82 -26.88 -5.94 12.21
CA GLU A 82 -28.28 -5.62 12.47
C GLU A 82 -28.72 -6.24 13.81
N PRO A 83 -29.62 -5.59 14.58
CA PRO A 83 -30.06 -6.13 15.86
C PRO A 83 -30.63 -7.55 15.78
N GLU A 84 -31.37 -7.88 14.71
CA GLU A 84 -31.94 -9.19 14.52
C GLU A 84 -30.92 -10.29 14.23
N ASP A 85 -29.69 -9.93 13.83
CA ASP A 85 -28.65 -10.87 13.49
C ASP A 85 -27.72 -11.19 14.67
N LEU A 86 -27.81 -10.46 15.77
CA LEU A 86 -26.86 -10.58 16.90
C LEU A 86 -26.85 -11.99 17.52
N ASP A 87 -27.97 -12.68 17.51
CA ASP A 87 -28.12 -14.01 18.13
C ASP A 87 -27.82 -15.16 17.14
N LEU A 88 -27.45 -14.86 15.90
CA LEU A 88 -27.09 -15.90 14.93
C LEU A 88 -25.84 -16.65 15.38
N PRO A 89 -25.80 -18.00 15.27
CA PRO A 89 -24.70 -18.82 15.79
C PRO A 89 -23.51 -18.85 14.83
N VAL A 90 -23.05 -17.71 14.38
CA VAL A 90 -21.87 -17.57 13.54
C VAL A 90 -20.92 -16.55 14.15
N ASN A 91 -19.63 -16.72 13.88
CA ASN A 91 -18.61 -15.82 14.41
C ASN A 91 -18.58 -14.51 13.61
N ASN A 92 -18.12 -13.46 14.27
CA ASN A 92 -17.84 -12.18 13.66
C ASN A 92 -16.52 -11.64 14.20
N GLY A 93 -16.06 -10.54 13.67
CA GLY A 93 -14.85 -9.87 14.14
C GLY A 93 -13.88 -9.56 13.00
N VAL A 94 -12.69 -9.14 13.38
CA VAL A 94 -11.65 -8.70 12.43
C VAL A 94 -10.64 -9.81 12.22
N ILE A 95 -10.34 -10.12 10.97
CA ILE A 95 -9.25 -11.02 10.58
C ILE A 95 -8.13 -10.15 10.01
N PRO A 96 -6.96 -10.05 10.65
CA PRO A 96 -5.82 -9.34 10.08
C PRO A 96 -5.29 -10.08 8.84
N ILE A 97 -5.12 -9.36 7.74
CA ILE A 97 -4.56 -9.92 6.50
C ILE A 97 -3.16 -9.42 6.20
N CYS A 98 -2.69 -8.41 6.93
CA CYS A 98 -1.33 -7.92 6.80
C CYS A 98 -0.42 -8.65 7.80
N PRO A 99 0.61 -9.40 7.33
CA PRO A 99 1.48 -10.17 8.21
C PRO A 99 2.34 -9.30 9.14
N PHE A 100 2.46 -8.01 8.85
CA PHE A 100 3.22 -7.05 9.65
C PHE A 100 2.34 -6.21 10.58
N HIS A 101 1.03 -6.44 10.54
CA HIS A 101 0.11 -5.72 11.40
C HIS A 101 0.19 -6.27 12.82
N LYS A 102 0.61 -5.41 13.75
CA LYS A 102 0.58 -5.71 15.18
C LYS A 102 -0.68 -5.11 15.78
N ASN A 103 -1.48 -5.94 16.36
CA ASN A 103 -2.69 -5.50 17.08
C ASN A 103 -2.32 -4.73 18.35
#